data_ae793c1150ef688ea2b16d03ea3a66cf
#
_entry.id   ae793c1150ef688ea2b16d03ea3a66cf
#
_cell.length_a   1.000
_cell.length_b   1.000
_cell.length_c   1.000
_cell.angle_alpha   90.00
_cell.angle_beta   90.00
_cell.angle_gamma   90.00
#
_symmetry.space_group_name_H-M   'P 1'
#
loop_
_entity.id
_entity.type
_entity.pdbx_description
1 polymer ?
#
loop_
_entity_poly.entity_id
_entity_poly.type
_entity_poly.pdbx_seq_one_letter_code
_entity_poly.pdbx_strand_id
1 'polypeptide(L)'
;MVGNVGPGFWSIVHASPEGKGADPINRWTARVLAGLADAVLFPFGGPPHHPFQRWARRADPSLAVSPLGILIHPAFGLWHALRGALLFRDYLELPPADPRPSPCESCAAKPCLRTCPVGAFKDGGYDVVSCRSYLATLSGQPCMIQGCQARLACPVGREHAYRGGLAQHLMRAFARG
;
A
#
# COMPACT_ATOMS: atom_id res chain seq x y z
N MET A 1 -11.78 2.94 -8.77
CA MET A 1 -10.96 2.61 -7.57
C MET A 1 -10.47 3.90 -6.94
N VAL A 2 -10.44 3.98 -5.62
CA VAL A 2 -9.94 5.13 -4.86
C VAL A 2 -8.77 4.70 -3.99
N GLY A 3 -7.77 5.55 -3.90
CA GLY A 3 -6.58 5.30 -3.10
C GLY A 3 -5.94 6.58 -2.58
N ASN A 4 -4.85 6.42 -1.86
CA ASN A 4 -3.98 7.52 -1.48
C ASN A 4 -2.57 7.30 -2.02
N VAL A 5 -1.86 8.40 -2.23
CA VAL A 5 -0.45 8.42 -2.62
C VAL A 5 0.34 9.18 -1.56
N GLY A 6 1.51 8.65 -1.21
CA GLY A 6 2.43 9.31 -0.30
C GLY A 6 1.94 9.42 1.14
N PRO A 7 2.69 10.14 1.99
CA PRO A 7 2.39 10.26 3.41
C PRO A 7 1.45 11.42 3.76
N GLY A 8 1.14 12.32 2.83
CA GLY A 8 0.45 13.58 3.10
C GLY A 8 -0.92 13.43 3.76
N PHE A 9 -1.65 12.36 3.45
CA PHE A 9 -2.96 12.11 4.05
C PHE A 9 -2.89 11.76 5.56
N TRP A 10 -1.73 11.32 6.06
CA TRP A 10 -1.58 10.90 7.45
C TRP A 10 -1.85 12.02 8.45
N SER A 11 -1.38 13.24 8.18
CA SER A 11 -1.67 14.39 9.03
C SER A 11 -3.17 14.70 9.10
N ILE A 12 -3.88 14.55 7.98
CA ILE A 12 -5.33 14.75 7.90
C ILE A 12 -6.05 13.69 8.74
N VAL A 13 -5.69 12.41 8.56
CA VAL A 13 -6.24 11.31 9.37
C VAL A 13 -5.97 11.52 10.84
N HIS A 14 -4.73 11.89 11.20
CA HIS A 14 -4.32 12.05 12.60
C HIS A 14 -5.04 13.22 13.28
N ALA A 15 -5.33 14.30 12.55
CA ALA A 15 -6.09 15.45 13.03
C ALA A 15 -7.61 15.22 13.06
N SER A 16 -8.11 14.17 12.39
CA SER A 16 -9.54 13.85 12.35
C SER A 16 -10.03 13.18 13.66
N PRO A 17 -11.35 13.12 13.89
CA PRO A 17 -11.91 12.40 15.02
C PRO A 17 -11.46 10.93 15.10
N GLU A 18 -11.22 10.30 13.93
CA GLU A 18 -10.75 8.92 13.83
C GLU A 18 -9.27 8.76 14.21
N GLY A 19 -8.50 9.84 14.23
CA GLY A 19 -7.07 9.82 14.56
C GLY A 19 -6.76 9.22 15.94
N LYS A 20 -7.74 9.25 16.83
CA LYS A 20 -7.67 8.62 18.15
C LYS A 20 -8.30 7.23 18.11
N GLY A 21 -7.57 6.19 18.59
CA GLY A 21 -8.07 4.82 18.74
C GLY A 21 -7.59 3.87 17.64
N ALA A 22 -8.24 2.69 17.57
CA ALA A 22 -7.87 1.62 16.65
C ALA A 22 -8.24 1.97 15.19
N ASP A 23 -7.46 1.46 14.26
CA ASP A 23 -7.69 1.53 12.80
C ASP A 23 -8.10 2.91 12.26
N PRO A 24 -7.37 3.99 12.60
CA PRO A 24 -7.77 5.36 12.25
C PRO A 24 -7.92 5.55 10.73
N ILE A 25 -7.04 4.93 9.93
CA ILE A 25 -7.07 5.05 8.47
C ILE A 25 -8.34 4.42 7.90
N ASN A 26 -8.72 3.23 8.38
CA ASN A 26 -9.89 2.53 7.87
C ASN A 26 -11.18 3.26 8.23
N ARG A 27 -11.31 3.73 9.48
CA ARG A 27 -12.48 4.50 9.94
C ARG A 27 -12.62 5.83 9.21
N TRP A 28 -11.51 6.57 9.07
CA TRP A 28 -11.47 7.81 8.30
C TRP A 28 -11.87 7.56 6.85
N THR A 29 -11.33 6.52 6.22
CA THR A 29 -11.66 6.15 4.85
C THR A 29 -13.15 5.85 4.70
N ALA A 30 -13.71 5.06 5.61
CA ALA A 30 -15.14 4.72 5.57
C ALA A 30 -16.02 5.97 5.65
N ARG A 31 -15.71 6.91 6.55
CA ARG A 31 -16.45 8.18 6.66
C ARG A 31 -16.29 9.06 5.42
N VAL A 32 -15.08 9.21 4.91
CA VAL A 32 -14.81 10.13 3.77
C VAL A 32 -15.44 9.60 2.48
N LEU A 33 -15.49 8.29 2.30
CA LEU A 33 -16.08 7.70 1.10
C LEU A 33 -17.60 7.46 1.21
N ALA A 34 -18.17 7.62 2.40
CA ALA A 34 -19.59 7.47 2.60
C ALA A 34 -20.38 8.47 1.73
N GLY A 35 -21.36 7.98 1.00
CA GLY A 35 -22.24 8.81 0.17
C GLY A 35 -21.63 9.35 -1.13
N LEU A 36 -20.39 8.97 -1.48
CA LEU A 36 -19.77 9.39 -2.75
C LEU A 36 -20.20 8.56 -3.96
N ALA A 37 -20.88 7.45 -3.75
CA ALA A 37 -21.33 6.53 -4.80
C ALA A 37 -22.59 5.79 -4.35
N ASP A 38 -23.23 5.04 -5.26
CA ASP A 38 -24.37 4.18 -4.92
C ASP A 38 -24.00 3.08 -3.92
N ALA A 39 -22.76 2.56 -4.02
CA ALA A 39 -22.17 1.66 -3.04
C ALA A 39 -20.66 1.85 -2.95
N VAL A 40 -20.11 1.54 -1.77
CA VAL A 40 -18.67 1.58 -1.52
C VAL A 40 -18.22 0.24 -0.94
N LEU A 41 -17.22 -0.37 -1.54
CA LEU A 41 -16.58 -1.58 -1.05
C LEU A 41 -15.18 -1.25 -0.53
N PHE A 42 -14.77 -1.91 0.57
CA PHE A 42 -13.51 -1.63 1.25
C PHE A 42 -12.57 -2.84 1.22
N PRO A 43 -11.22 -2.64 1.09
CA PRO A 43 -10.25 -3.72 1.15
C PRO A 43 -10.10 -4.32 2.56
N PHE A 44 -10.57 -3.62 3.57
CA PHE A 44 -10.52 -4.01 4.98
C PHE A 44 -11.87 -4.53 5.51
N GLY A 45 -12.88 -4.64 4.64
CA GLY A 45 -14.15 -5.29 4.94
C GLY A 45 -14.04 -6.80 4.73
N GLY A 46 -14.89 -7.55 5.39
CA GLY A 46 -14.98 -8.97 5.15
C GLY A 46 -15.37 -9.78 6.36
N PRO A 47 -15.56 -11.10 6.25
CA PRO A 47 -15.75 -11.89 5.03
C PRO A 47 -17.05 -11.55 4.27
N PRO A 48 -17.13 -11.77 2.93
CA PRO A 48 -16.05 -12.20 2.05
C PRO A 48 -15.04 -11.09 1.74
N HIS A 49 -13.76 -11.44 1.59
CA HIS A 49 -12.72 -10.48 1.20
C HIS A 49 -12.72 -10.25 -0.31
N HIS A 50 -12.81 -8.98 -0.70
CA HIS A 50 -12.84 -8.59 -2.11
C HIS A 50 -11.43 -8.61 -2.73
N PRO A 51 -11.30 -9.04 -4.02
CA PRO A 51 -10.00 -9.14 -4.69
C PRO A 51 -9.52 -7.77 -5.21
N PHE A 52 -9.28 -6.81 -4.32
CA PHE A 52 -8.95 -5.43 -4.64
C PHE A 52 -7.76 -5.27 -5.57
N GLN A 53 -6.70 -6.05 -5.43
CA GLN A 53 -5.54 -5.97 -6.33
C GLN A 53 -5.92 -6.37 -7.77
N ARG A 54 -6.80 -7.36 -7.94
CA ARG A 54 -7.29 -7.76 -9.27
C ARG A 54 -8.16 -6.68 -9.88
N TRP A 55 -9.03 -6.08 -9.09
CA TRP A 55 -9.89 -4.98 -9.54
C TRP A 55 -9.06 -3.74 -9.91
N ALA A 56 -8.06 -3.40 -9.12
CA ALA A 56 -7.17 -2.28 -9.40
C ALA A 56 -6.44 -2.45 -10.74
N ARG A 57 -5.87 -3.63 -11.00
CA ARG A 57 -5.21 -3.91 -12.28
C ARG A 57 -6.15 -3.92 -13.49
N ARG A 58 -7.43 -4.18 -13.28
CA ARG A 58 -8.44 -4.04 -14.35
C ARG A 58 -8.83 -2.59 -14.58
N ALA A 59 -8.89 -1.80 -13.51
CA ALA A 59 -9.23 -0.38 -13.57
C ALA A 59 -8.06 0.48 -14.08
N ASP A 60 -6.83 0.07 -13.75
CA ASP A 60 -5.60 0.73 -14.18
C ASP A 60 -4.57 -0.32 -14.62
N PRO A 61 -4.47 -0.60 -15.93
CA PRO A 61 -3.54 -1.57 -16.49
C PRO A 61 -2.05 -1.23 -16.27
N SER A 62 -1.70 0.01 -15.91
CA SER A 62 -0.33 0.39 -15.55
C SER A 62 0.15 -0.22 -14.25
N LEU A 63 -0.78 -0.66 -13.38
CA LEU A 63 -0.46 -1.33 -12.13
C LEU A 63 0.07 -2.74 -12.37
N ALA A 64 1.28 -3.00 -11.95
CA ALA A 64 1.93 -4.31 -12.05
C ALA A 64 2.24 -4.88 -10.66
N VAL A 65 2.39 -6.20 -10.56
CA VAL A 65 2.86 -6.84 -9.33
C VAL A 65 4.38 -6.68 -9.25
N SER A 66 4.86 -6.06 -8.18
CA SER A 66 6.29 -5.93 -7.94
C SER A 66 6.90 -7.22 -7.37
N PRO A 67 8.24 -7.36 -7.36
CA PRO A 67 8.92 -8.48 -6.70
C PRO A 67 8.60 -8.62 -5.19
N LEU A 68 8.06 -7.57 -4.57
CA LEU A 68 7.61 -7.60 -3.17
C LEU A 68 6.16 -8.10 -3.00
N GLY A 69 5.48 -8.53 -4.08
CA GLY A 69 4.10 -9.02 -4.03
C GLY A 69 3.03 -7.93 -3.91
N ILE A 70 3.42 -6.66 -3.84
CA ILE A 70 2.49 -5.51 -3.81
C ILE A 70 2.48 -4.79 -5.17
N LEU A 71 1.39 -4.09 -5.46
CA LEU A 71 1.27 -3.35 -6.72
C LEU A 71 2.26 -2.19 -6.77
N ILE A 72 2.84 -1.97 -7.95
CA ILE A 72 3.67 -0.83 -8.28
C ILE A 72 3.02 -0.02 -9.40
N HIS A 73 3.08 1.31 -9.28
CA HIS A 73 2.58 2.26 -10.27
C HIS A 73 3.77 2.97 -10.95
N PRO A 74 3.74 3.26 -12.26
CA PRO A 74 4.88 3.89 -12.96
C PRO A 74 5.31 5.25 -12.39
N ALA A 75 4.36 6.05 -11.87
CA ALA A 75 4.66 7.33 -11.25
C ALA A 75 4.89 7.23 -9.74
N PHE A 76 4.00 6.52 -9.03
CA PHE A 76 3.98 6.52 -7.57
C PHE A 76 4.82 5.40 -6.94
N GLY A 77 5.42 4.55 -7.76
CA GLY A 77 6.17 3.42 -7.26
C GLY A 77 5.32 2.51 -6.38
N LEU A 78 5.87 2.13 -5.24
CA LEU A 78 5.19 1.31 -4.23
C LEU A 78 4.40 2.14 -3.20
N TRP A 79 4.32 3.50 -3.36
CA TRP A 79 3.88 4.43 -2.33
C TRP A 79 2.43 4.88 -2.49
N HIS A 80 1.59 3.97 -2.94
CA HIS A 80 0.14 4.12 -3.01
C HIS A 80 -0.56 3.00 -2.24
N ALA A 81 -1.81 3.21 -1.90
CA ALA A 81 -2.64 2.18 -1.28
C ALA A 81 -4.09 2.32 -1.73
N LEU A 82 -4.72 1.20 -2.01
CA LEU A 82 -6.14 1.14 -2.34
C LEU A 82 -6.97 1.35 -1.06
N ARG A 83 -8.00 2.19 -1.15
CA ARG A 83 -8.84 2.56 -0.01
C ARG A 83 -10.29 2.15 -0.17
N GLY A 84 -10.79 2.13 -1.40
CA GLY A 84 -12.16 1.77 -1.69
C GLY A 84 -12.41 1.55 -3.17
N ALA A 85 -13.50 0.88 -3.46
CA ALA A 85 -14.10 0.80 -4.78
C ALA A 85 -15.45 1.50 -4.73
N LEU A 86 -15.61 2.56 -5.51
CA LEU A 86 -16.87 3.26 -5.69
C LEU A 86 -17.64 2.58 -6.82
N LEU A 87 -18.88 2.25 -6.58
CA LEU A 87 -19.80 1.65 -7.56
C LEU A 87 -20.87 2.67 -7.89
N PHE A 88 -21.11 2.85 -9.17
CA PHE A 88 -22.12 3.74 -9.70
C PHE A 88 -23.07 2.94 -10.60
N ARG A 89 -24.34 3.31 -10.60
CA ARG A 89 -25.33 2.76 -11.54
C ARG A 89 -25.13 3.32 -12.93
N ASP A 90 -24.74 4.59 -13.01
CA ASP A 90 -24.50 5.28 -14.26
C ASP A 90 -23.08 5.02 -14.78
N TYR A 91 -22.96 5.01 -16.11
CA TYR A 91 -21.65 4.95 -16.74
C TYR A 91 -20.91 6.27 -16.53
N LEU A 92 -19.64 6.16 -16.09
CA LEU A 92 -18.73 7.29 -15.93
C LEU A 92 -17.65 7.22 -17.01
N GLU A 93 -17.46 8.31 -17.73
CA GLU A 93 -16.29 8.46 -18.59
C GLU A 93 -15.05 8.63 -17.72
N LEU A 94 -14.07 7.75 -17.93
CA LEU A 94 -12.82 7.76 -17.17
C LEU A 94 -11.67 8.24 -18.05
N PRO A 95 -10.66 8.92 -17.48
CA PRO A 95 -9.47 9.26 -18.25
C PRO A 95 -8.76 7.99 -18.76
N PRO A 96 -8.01 8.10 -19.87
CA PRO A 96 -7.25 6.96 -20.39
C PRO A 96 -6.23 6.46 -19.37
N ALA A 97 -5.97 5.16 -19.39
CA ALA A 97 -4.95 4.56 -18.56
C ALA A 97 -3.56 5.08 -18.92
N ASP A 98 -2.66 5.12 -17.94
CA ASP A 98 -1.25 5.45 -18.17
C ASP A 98 -0.60 4.36 -19.04
N PRO A 99 -0.05 4.69 -20.23
CA PRO A 99 0.51 3.70 -21.14
C PRO A 99 1.91 3.20 -20.76
N ARG A 100 2.51 3.74 -19.67
CA ARG A 100 3.87 3.39 -19.29
C ARG A 100 3.97 1.93 -18.83
N PRO A 101 5.05 1.21 -19.25
CA PRO A 101 5.28 -0.16 -18.81
C PRO A 101 5.63 -0.23 -17.32
N SER A 102 5.57 -1.43 -16.75
CA SER A 102 5.98 -1.64 -15.36
C SER A 102 7.44 -1.24 -15.15
N PRO A 103 7.74 -0.36 -14.17
CA PRO A 103 9.12 0.03 -13.91
C PRO A 103 10.00 -1.12 -13.41
N CYS A 104 9.40 -2.24 -12.97
CA CYS A 104 10.17 -3.43 -12.59
C CYS A 104 10.78 -4.18 -13.77
N GLU A 105 10.28 -3.98 -14.99
CA GLU A 105 10.80 -4.62 -16.19
C GLU A 105 12.20 -4.08 -16.56
N SER A 106 12.40 -2.77 -16.44
CA SER A 106 13.68 -2.11 -16.69
C SER A 106 14.61 -2.10 -15.47
N CYS A 107 14.15 -2.50 -14.28
CA CYS A 107 14.92 -2.50 -13.04
C CYS A 107 15.81 -3.74 -12.91
N ALA A 108 16.97 -3.77 -13.58
CA ALA A 108 17.89 -4.91 -13.57
C ALA A 108 18.44 -5.23 -12.16
N ALA A 109 18.76 -4.20 -11.37
CA ALA A 109 19.39 -4.37 -10.05
C ALA A 109 18.46 -4.93 -8.99
N LYS A 110 17.13 -4.71 -9.10
CA LYS A 110 16.09 -5.12 -8.13
C LYS A 110 16.52 -4.94 -6.67
N PRO A 111 16.90 -3.72 -6.25
CA PRO A 111 17.48 -3.48 -4.91
C PRO A 111 16.51 -3.88 -3.80
N CYS A 112 15.22 -3.84 -4.05
CA CYS A 112 14.18 -4.28 -3.11
C CYS A 112 14.34 -5.74 -2.63
N LEU A 113 14.86 -6.63 -3.48
CA LEU A 113 15.10 -8.03 -3.10
C LEU A 113 16.37 -8.23 -2.27
N ARG A 114 17.33 -7.29 -2.33
CA ARG A 114 18.64 -7.42 -1.68
C ARG A 114 18.72 -6.68 -0.33
N THR A 115 17.80 -5.76 -0.07
CA THR A 115 17.86 -4.86 1.10
C THR A 115 17.07 -5.38 2.30
N CYS A 116 16.29 -6.45 2.14
CA CYS A 116 15.61 -7.06 3.27
C CYS A 116 16.62 -7.72 4.22
N PRO A 117 16.70 -7.32 5.52
CA PRO A 117 17.68 -7.86 6.45
C PRO A 117 17.61 -9.37 6.67
N VAL A 118 16.43 -9.96 6.46
CA VAL A 118 16.20 -11.40 6.64
C VAL A 118 15.87 -12.12 5.32
N GLY A 119 16.02 -11.45 4.17
CA GLY A 119 15.74 -12.06 2.88
C GLY A 119 14.32 -12.63 2.76
N ALA A 120 13.33 -11.95 3.33
CA ALA A 120 11.96 -12.47 3.42
C ALA A 120 11.23 -12.54 2.07
N PHE A 121 11.74 -11.90 1.02
CA PHE A 121 11.16 -11.95 -0.33
C PHE A 121 11.94 -12.98 -1.17
N LYS A 122 11.33 -14.14 -1.38
CA LYS A 122 11.92 -15.30 -2.07
C LYS A 122 11.11 -15.66 -3.31
N ASP A 123 11.70 -16.48 -4.17
CA ASP A 123 10.95 -17.13 -5.23
C ASP A 123 9.85 -17.99 -4.61
N GLY A 124 8.59 -17.66 -4.95
CA GLY A 124 7.42 -18.34 -4.39
C GLY A 124 6.69 -17.58 -3.28
N GLY A 125 7.17 -16.41 -2.82
CA GLY A 125 6.37 -15.59 -1.94
C GLY A 125 7.11 -14.77 -0.89
N TYR A 126 6.34 -14.30 0.07
CA TYR A 126 6.80 -13.48 1.18
C TYR A 126 6.80 -14.27 2.49
N ASP A 127 7.96 -14.46 3.07
CA ASP A 127 8.16 -15.12 4.36
C ASP A 127 7.77 -14.16 5.51
N VAL A 128 6.46 -14.13 5.79
CA VAL A 128 5.86 -13.28 6.83
C VAL A 128 6.40 -13.65 8.21
N VAL A 129 6.62 -14.94 8.47
CA VAL A 129 7.07 -15.44 9.78
C VAL A 129 8.46 -14.90 10.09
N SER A 130 9.42 -15.09 9.19
CA SER A 130 10.78 -14.56 9.36
C SER A 130 10.80 -13.04 9.50
N CYS A 131 9.99 -12.32 8.72
CA CYS A 131 9.88 -10.87 8.82
C CYS A 131 9.37 -10.45 10.20
N ARG A 132 8.24 -10.99 10.68
CA ARG A 132 7.66 -10.63 11.97
C ARG A 132 8.59 -10.99 13.14
N SER A 133 9.24 -12.13 13.10
CA SER A 133 10.24 -12.52 14.11
C SER A 133 11.37 -11.50 14.18
N TYR A 134 11.86 -11.03 13.02
CA TYR A 134 12.89 -10.00 12.99
C TYR A 134 12.39 -8.65 13.55
N LEU A 135 11.18 -8.23 13.19
CA LEU A 135 10.60 -6.97 13.69
C LEU A 135 10.47 -6.92 15.22
N ALA A 136 10.35 -8.08 15.87
CA ALA A 136 10.28 -8.19 17.31
C ALA A 136 11.64 -8.01 18.01
N THR A 137 12.76 -7.98 17.26
CA THR A 137 14.12 -7.82 17.80
C THR A 137 14.57 -6.35 17.84
N LEU A 138 15.64 -6.08 18.59
CA LEU A 138 16.30 -4.76 18.55
C LEU A 138 16.84 -4.44 17.15
N SER A 139 17.37 -5.41 16.44
CA SER A 139 17.85 -5.25 15.06
C SER A 139 16.74 -4.92 14.06
N GLY A 140 15.50 -5.24 14.37
CA GLY A 140 14.31 -4.92 13.56
C GLY A 140 13.81 -3.49 13.73
N GLN A 141 14.31 -2.72 14.71
CA GLN A 141 13.86 -1.36 14.99
C GLN A 141 13.96 -0.40 13.78
N PRO A 142 15.00 -0.44 12.93
CA PRO A 142 15.02 0.39 11.72
C PRO A 142 13.79 0.15 10.80
N CYS A 143 13.36 -1.10 10.63
CA CYS A 143 12.15 -1.41 9.88
C CYS A 143 10.88 -0.90 10.58
N MET A 144 10.81 -1.00 11.91
CA MET A 144 9.66 -0.52 12.69
C MET A 144 9.52 1.01 12.65
N ILE A 145 10.64 1.74 12.63
CA ILE A 145 10.67 3.21 12.71
C ILE A 145 10.60 3.85 11.31
N GLN A 146 11.38 3.34 10.36
CA GLN A 146 11.53 3.95 9.03
C GLN A 146 10.62 3.31 7.98
N GLY A 147 10.11 2.10 8.24
CA GLY A 147 9.36 1.29 7.29
C GLY A 147 10.18 0.16 6.69
N CYS A 148 9.52 -0.67 5.89
CA CYS A 148 10.15 -1.83 5.24
C CYS A 148 11.36 -1.40 4.40
N GLN A 149 12.57 -1.87 4.75
CA GLN A 149 13.82 -1.51 4.06
C GLN A 149 13.83 -1.96 2.59
N ALA A 150 13.25 -3.14 2.30
CA ALA A 150 13.08 -3.60 0.93
C ALA A 150 12.22 -2.65 0.09
N ARG A 151 11.12 -2.14 0.68
CA ARG A 151 10.25 -1.17 0.01
C ARG A 151 10.94 0.18 -0.18
N LEU A 152 11.70 0.64 0.81
CA LEU A 152 12.46 1.90 0.76
C LEU A 152 13.59 1.87 -0.28
N ALA A 153 14.12 0.70 -0.61
CA ALA A 153 15.15 0.54 -1.64
C ALA A 153 14.62 0.72 -3.08
N CYS A 154 13.29 0.71 -3.29
CA CYS A 154 12.72 0.95 -4.61
C CYS A 154 13.06 2.36 -5.09
N PRO A 155 13.65 2.52 -6.31
CA PRO A 155 14.01 3.84 -6.82
C PRO A 155 12.82 4.65 -7.36
N VAL A 156 11.67 4.00 -7.57
CA VAL A 156 10.50 4.62 -8.22
C VAL A 156 9.61 5.31 -7.20
N GLY A 157 9.23 6.56 -7.47
CA GLY A 157 8.29 7.33 -6.65
C GLY A 157 8.82 7.64 -5.23
N ARG A 158 10.12 7.78 -5.04
CA ARG A 158 10.76 7.98 -3.71
C ARG A 158 10.27 9.23 -2.99
N GLU A 159 9.84 10.24 -3.72
CA GLU A 159 9.22 11.46 -3.21
C GLU A 159 7.91 11.18 -2.47
N HIS A 160 7.25 10.09 -2.81
CA HIS A 160 6.00 9.63 -2.17
C HIS A 160 6.25 8.65 -1.02
N ALA A 161 7.51 8.35 -0.66
CA ALA A 161 7.82 7.36 0.34
C ALA A 161 7.11 7.63 1.68
N TYR A 162 6.52 6.59 2.26
CA TYR A 162 5.91 6.68 3.57
C TYR A 162 7.00 6.90 4.63
N ARG A 163 6.84 7.95 5.42
CA ARG A 163 7.83 8.37 6.43
C ARG A 163 7.15 8.69 7.75
N GLY A 164 7.96 8.78 8.81
CA GLY A 164 7.52 9.22 10.14
C GLY A 164 6.37 8.39 10.70
N GLY A 165 5.36 9.05 11.23
CA GLY A 165 4.22 8.40 11.90
C GLY A 165 3.46 7.41 11.04
N LEU A 166 3.30 7.68 9.73
CA LEU A 166 2.63 6.73 8.83
C LEU A 166 3.42 5.43 8.69
N ALA A 167 4.73 5.51 8.45
CA ALA A 167 5.56 4.32 8.33
C ALA A 167 5.49 3.47 9.61
N GLN A 168 5.64 4.10 10.77
CA GLN A 168 5.54 3.43 12.07
C GLN A 168 4.17 2.81 12.30
N HIS A 169 3.09 3.54 11.98
CA HIS A 169 1.73 3.03 12.12
C HIS A 169 1.51 1.75 11.30
N LEU A 170 1.90 1.76 10.04
CA LEU A 170 1.75 0.62 9.14
C LEU A 170 2.61 -0.58 9.57
N MET A 171 3.85 -0.34 10.01
CA MET A 171 4.73 -1.41 10.49
C MET A 171 4.21 -2.03 11.80
N ARG A 172 3.67 -1.22 12.72
CA ARG A 172 3.03 -1.72 13.94
C ARG A 172 1.77 -2.54 13.63
N ALA A 173 0.96 -2.09 12.67
CA ALA A 173 -0.23 -2.83 12.24
C ALA A 173 0.17 -4.20 11.66
N PHE A 174 1.18 -4.25 10.79
CA PHE A 174 1.69 -5.48 10.19
C PHE A 174 2.30 -6.44 11.25
N ALA A 175 3.03 -5.91 12.22
CA ALA A 175 3.68 -6.73 13.25
C ALA A 175 2.67 -7.40 14.21
N ARG A 176 1.48 -6.83 14.40
CA ARG A 176 0.43 -7.35 15.30
C ARG A 176 -0.48 -8.40 14.65
N GLY A 177 -0.74 -8.29 13.36
CA GLY A 177 -1.66 -9.16 12.60
C GLY A 177 -0.99 -10.34 12.03
#